data_d7d50211b8028a43a94fc1b24ff4a9c2
#
_entry.id   d7d50211b8028a43a94fc1b24ff4a9c2
#
_cell.length_a   1.000
_cell.length_b   1.000
_cell.length_c   1.000
_cell.angle_alpha   90.00
_cell.angle_beta   90.00
_cell.angle_gamma   90.00
#
_symmetry.space_group_name_H-M   'P 1'
#
loop_
_entity.id
_entity.type
_entity.pdbx_description
1 polymer ?
#
loop_
_entity_poly.entity_id
_entity_poly.type
_entity_poly.pdbx_seq_one_letter_code
_entity_poly.pdbx_strand_id
1 'polypeptide(L)'
;MVIGIDMDDTICSTNELIIVEADKYDKEVLGGTGVKDVKAYEFNDMLGWAPEMKGQFFKDRLEYIMSHATIKEDAKEVINRLHDKGFKIIIISFRKAKYLKDPYMLTKNWCKI
;
A
#
# COMPACT_ATOMS: atom_id res chain seq x y z
N MET A 1 2.62 -25.09 14.01
CA MET A 1 3.61 -24.08 13.60
C MET A 1 2.90 -22.78 13.24
N VAL A 2 3.48 -21.66 13.62
CA VAL A 2 2.94 -20.33 13.34
C VAL A 2 3.82 -19.66 12.30
N ILE A 3 3.20 -19.05 11.26
CA ILE A 3 3.91 -18.33 10.21
C ILE A 3 3.48 -16.86 10.25
N GLY A 4 4.45 -15.96 10.42
CA GLY A 4 4.24 -14.52 10.32
C GLY A 4 4.50 -14.05 8.90
N ILE A 5 3.56 -13.27 8.33
CA ILE A 5 3.66 -12.77 6.96
C ILE A 5 3.53 -11.24 6.98
N ASP A 6 4.52 -10.56 6.40
CA ASP A 6 4.45 -9.11 6.18
C ASP A 6 3.34 -8.80 5.16
N MET A 7 2.73 -7.62 5.27
CA MET A 7 1.56 -7.26 4.47
C MET A 7 1.91 -6.41 3.25
N ASP A 8 2.39 -5.19 3.46
CA ASP A 8 2.58 -4.24 2.37
C ASP A 8 3.70 -4.70 1.43
N ASP A 9 3.38 -4.78 0.13
CA ASP A 9 4.25 -5.25 -0.95
C ASP A 9 4.69 -6.72 -0.85
N THR A 10 4.24 -7.43 0.17
CA THR A 10 4.44 -8.88 0.28
C THR A 10 3.19 -9.63 -0.17
N ILE A 11 2.04 -9.34 0.44
CA ILE A 11 0.77 -9.99 0.05
C ILE A 11 -0.20 -9.03 -0.63
N CYS A 12 0.02 -7.73 -0.58
CA CYS A 12 -0.81 -6.76 -1.28
C CYS A 12 0.02 -5.79 -2.13
N SER A 13 -0.59 -5.25 -3.17
CA SER A 13 0.04 -4.38 -4.17
C SER A 13 -0.02 -2.92 -3.73
N THR A 14 0.45 -2.62 -2.52
CA THR A 14 0.39 -1.27 -1.94
C THR A 14 1.20 -0.27 -2.75
N ASN A 15 2.45 -0.60 -3.07
CA ASN A 15 3.35 0.32 -3.79
C ASN A 15 2.85 0.63 -5.20
N GLU A 16 2.31 -0.37 -5.88
CA GLU A 16 1.73 -0.17 -7.21
C GLU A 16 0.55 0.81 -7.17
N LEU A 17 -0.31 0.67 -6.16
CA LEU A 17 -1.45 1.57 -5.99
C LEU A 17 -1.00 2.98 -5.59
N ILE A 18 0.05 3.10 -4.77
CA ILE A 18 0.65 4.40 -4.43
C ILE A 18 1.08 5.14 -5.70
N ILE A 19 1.76 4.46 -6.61
CA ILE A 19 2.23 5.05 -7.86
C ILE A 19 1.05 5.49 -8.74
N VAL A 20 0.03 4.65 -8.89
CA VAL A 20 -1.18 4.97 -9.66
C VAL A 20 -1.90 6.18 -9.09
N GLU A 21 -2.11 6.22 -7.78
CA GLU A 21 -2.80 7.34 -7.13
C GLU A 21 -1.96 8.62 -7.15
N ALA A 22 -0.64 8.50 -7.04
CA ALA A 22 0.26 9.66 -7.16
C ALA A 22 0.22 10.26 -8.56
N ASP A 23 0.19 9.43 -9.60
CA ASP A 23 0.04 9.88 -10.98
C ASP A 23 -1.25 10.69 -11.17
N LYS A 24 -2.37 10.16 -10.67
CA LYS A 24 -3.66 10.85 -10.72
C LYS A 24 -3.64 12.15 -9.92
N TYR A 25 -3.07 12.13 -8.73
CA TYR A 25 -3.00 13.30 -7.85
C TYR A 25 -2.22 14.42 -8.50
N ASP A 26 -1.08 14.10 -9.13
CA ASP A 26 -0.27 15.09 -9.84
C ASP A 26 -1.05 15.73 -10.98
N LYS A 27 -1.78 14.94 -11.76
CA LYS A 27 -2.57 15.45 -12.89
C LYS A 27 -3.80 16.25 -12.45
N GLU A 28 -4.56 15.74 -11.48
CA GLU A 28 -5.87 16.27 -11.10
C GLU A 28 -5.81 17.39 -10.07
N VAL A 29 -4.88 17.31 -9.12
CA VAL A 29 -4.79 18.27 -8.01
C VAL A 29 -3.67 19.29 -8.22
N LEU A 30 -2.50 18.84 -8.67
CA LEU A 30 -1.33 19.68 -8.83
C LEU A 30 -1.15 20.25 -10.24
N GLY A 31 -1.94 19.78 -11.19
CA GLY A 31 -1.87 20.26 -12.58
C GLY A 31 -0.65 19.80 -13.37
N GLY A 32 0.03 18.74 -12.91
CA GLY A 32 1.20 18.18 -13.57
C GLY A 32 0.87 17.18 -14.66
N THR A 33 1.89 16.49 -15.14
CA THR A 33 1.79 15.51 -16.23
C THR A 33 1.82 14.04 -15.73
N GLY A 34 1.91 13.83 -14.44
CA GLY A 34 1.95 12.49 -13.83
C GLY A 34 3.38 11.99 -13.61
N VAL A 35 3.52 10.68 -13.51
CA VAL A 35 4.82 10.03 -13.29
C VAL A 35 5.73 10.29 -14.49
N LYS A 36 6.94 10.82 -14.20
CA LYS A 36 7.95 11.16 -15.22
C LYS A 36 8.99 10.07 -15.40
N ASP A 37 9.36 9.39 -14.30
CA ASP A 37 10.38 8.35 -14.31
C ASP A 37 10.02 7.23 -13.32
N VAL A 38 9.45 6.14 -13.84
CA VAL A 38 9.04 4.98 -13.02
C VAL A 38 10.21 4.20 -12.45
N LYS A 39 11.43 4.43 -12.98
CA LYS A 39 12.66 3.75 -12.55
C LYS A 39 13.43 4.54 -11.49
N ALA A 40 13.00 5.77 -11.17
CA ALA A 40 13.66 6.57 -10.16
C ALA A 40 13.60 5.86 -8.81
N TYR A 41 14.69 5.91 -8.06
CA TYR A 41 14.78 5.27 -6.76
C TYR A 41 13.90 5.98 -5.72
N GLU A 42 13.93 7.31 -5.71
CA GLU A 42 13.15 8.11 -4.78
C GLU A 42 11.76 8.42 -5.34
N PHE A 43 10.75 8.31 -4.49
CA PHE A 43 9.36 8.57 -4.88
C PHE A 43 9.16 9.98 -5.44
N ASN A 44 9.75 10.98 -4.79
CA ASN A 44 9.63 12.38 -5.25
C ASN A 44 10.24 12.58 -6.63
N ASP A 45 11.30 11.85 -6.97
CA ASP A 45 11.96 11.94 -8.26
C ASP A 45 11.12 11.35 -9.40
N MET A 46 10.28 10.35 -9.10
CA MET A 46 9.34 9.80 -10.07
C MET A 46 8.38 10.85 -10.59
N LEU A 47 7.99 11.79 -9.74
CA LEU A 47 6.96 12.79 -10.03
C LEU A 47 7.52 14.21 -10.18
N GLY A 48 8.78 14.41 -9.84
CA GLY A 48 9.38 15.74 -9.79
C GLY A 48 8.79 16.61 -8.69
N TRP A 49 8.36 16.01 -7.59
CA TRP A 49 7.75 16.72 -6.45
C TRP A 49 8.80 17.29 -5.50
N ALA A 50 8.48 18.46 -4.91
CA ALA A 50 9.18 18.91 -3.73
C ALA A 50 8.86 17.99 -2.54
N PRO A 51 9.75 17.89 -1.51
CA PRO A 51 9.51 17.00 -0.38
C PRO A 51 8.16 17.21 0.34
N GLU A 52 7.68 18.44 0.39
CA GLU A 52 6.39 18.79 1.04
C GLU A 52 5.19 18.17 0.32
N MET A 53 5.27 17.98 -0.97
CA MET A 53 4.19 17.42 -1.78
C MET A 53 3.92 15.96 -1.42
N LYS A 54 4.95 15.20 -1.09
CA LYS A 54 4.81 13.81 -0.64
C LYS A 54 3.96 13.73 0.63
N GLY A 55 4.22 14.59 1.61
CA GLY A 55 3.46 14.63 2.84
C GLY A 55 1.99 14.99 2.59
N GLN A 56 1.73 15.99 1.76
CA GLN A 56 0.37 16.38 1.40
C GLN A 56 -0.38 15.26 0.69
N PHE A 57 0.27 14.59 -0.25
CA PHE A 57 -0.32 13.45 -0.97
C PHE A 57 -0.72 12.33 -0.01
N PHE A 58 0.18 11.92 0.88
CA PHE A 58 -0.12 10.85 1.83
C PHE A 58 -1.21 11.24 2.81
N LYS A 59 -1.22 12.49 3.27
CA LYS A 59 -2.30 12.99 4.13
C LYS A 59 -3.67 12.86 3.45
N ASP A 60 -3.74 13.14 2.15
CA ASP A 60 -5.00 13.16 1.42
C ASP A 60 -5.41 11.77 0.90
N ARG A 61 -4.47 10.88 0.62
CA ARG A 61 -4.72 9.64 -0.13
C ARG A 61 -4.32 8.34 0.57
N LEU A 62 -3.53 8.37 1.63
CA LEU A 62 -2.98 7.13 2.19
C LEU A 62 -4.04 6.19 2.71
N GLU A 63 -5.06 6.71 3.39
CA GLU A 63 -6.14 5.87 3.92
C GLU A 63 -6.88 5.13 2.80
N TYR A 64 -7.19 5.83 1.71
CA TYR A 64 -7.78 5.22 0.52
C TYR A 64 -6.89 4.11 -0.03
N ILE A 65 -5.60 4.39 -0.20
CA ILE A 65 -4.63 3.44 -0.75
C ILE A 65 -4.57 2.19 0.10
N MET A 66 -4.42 2.35 1.43
CA MET A 66 -4.30 1.22 2.35
C MET A 66 -5.56 0.37 2.42
N SER A 67 -6.74 0.97 2.21
CA SER A 67 -8.00 0.23 2.24
C SER A 67 -8.35 -0.42 0.89
N HIS A 68 -7.78 0.06 -0.22
CA HIS A 68 -8.10 -0.41 -1.57
C HIS A 68 -6.97 -1.18 -2.26
N ALA A 69 -5.81 -1.35 -1.63
CA ALA A 69 -4.75 -2.16 -2.18
C ALA A 69 -5.24 -3.60 -2.39
N THR A 70 -4.93 -4.17 -3.56
CA THR A 70 -5.39 -5.51 -3.90
C THR A 70 -4.42 -6.57 -3.39
N ILE A 71 -4.95 -7.75 -3.05
CA ILE A 71 -4.12 -8.89 -2.72
C ILE A 71 -3.39 -9.38 -3.98
N LYS A 72 -2.11 -9.73 -3.84
CA LYS A 72 -1.37 -10.33 -4.95
C LYS A 72 -1.96 -11.69 -5.28
N GLU A 73 -2.09 -11.99 -6.58
CA GLU A 73 -2.77 -13.18 -7.06
C GLU A 73 -2.29 -14.46 -6.40
N ASP A 74 -0.98 -14.66 -6.36
CA ASP A 74 -0.39 -15.87 -5.80
C ASP A 74 -0.44 -15.92 -4.27
N ALA A 75 -0.50 -14.77 -3.60
CA ALA A 75 -0.47 -14.70 -2.14
C ALA A 75 -1.69 -15.36 -1.50
N LYS A 76 -2.88 -15.11 -2.03
CA LYS A 76 -4.11 -15.70 -1.51
C LYS A 76 -4.07 -17.23 -1.59
N GLU A 77 -3.64 -17.76 -2.72
CA GLU A 77 -3.53 -19.21 -2.92
C GLU A 77 -2.53 -19.84 -1.95
N VAL A 78 -1.35 -19.25 -1.82
CA VAL A 78 -0.30 -19.76 -0.93
C VAL A 78 -0.76 -19.74 0.53
N ILE A 79 -1.39 -18.64 0.97
CA ILE A 79 -1.89 -18.53 2.34
C ILE A 79 -2.94 -19.59 2.62
N ASN A 80 -3.88 -19.78 1.71
CA ASN A 80 -4.93 -20.79 1.86
C ASN A 80 -4.34 -22.20 1.93
N ARG A 81 -3.34 -22.51 1.12
CA ARG A 81 -2.66 -23.82 1.17
C ARG A 81 -1.96 -24.06 2.50
N LEU A 82 -1.29 -23.04 3.03
CA LEU A 82 -0.62 -23.14 4.32
C LEU A 82 -1.63 -23.35 5.45
N HIS A 83 -2.73 -22.63 5.41
CA HIS A 83 -3.81 -22.81 6.40
C HIS A 83 -4.39 -24.22 6.34
N ASP A 84 -4.64 -24.76 5.16
CA ASP A 84 -5.19 -26.10 4.95
C ASP A 84 -4.24 -27.19 5.46
N LYS A 85 -2.94 -26.92 5.49
CA LYS A 85 -1.93 -27.84 6.04
C LYS A 85 -1.77 -27.73 7.56
N GLY A 86 -2.60 -26.93 8.22
CA GLY A 86 -2.61 -26.80 9.67
C GLY A 86 -1.70 -25.70 10.23
N PHE A 87 -1.12 -24.85 9.39
CA PHE A 87 -0.31 -23.72 9.87
C PHE A 87 -1.22 -22.57 10.33
N LYS A 88 -0.86 -21.96 11.45
CA LYS A 88 -1.50 -20.73 11.90
C LYS A 88 -0.83 -19.54 11.20
N ILE A 89 -1.62 -18.72 10.53
CA ILE A 89 -1.12 -17.56 9.79
C ILE A 89 -1.36 -16.30 10.62
N ILE A 90 -0.28 -15.51 10.80
CA ILE A 90 -0.34 -14.20 11.46
C ILE A 90 0.13 -13.14 10.46
N ILE A 91 -0.70 -12.13 10.22
CA ILE A 91 -0.35 -10.99 9.37
C ILE A 91 0.36 -9.94 10.23
N ILE A 92 1.56 -9.56 9.81
CA ILE A 92 2.39 -8.57 10.48
C ILE A 92 2.38 -7.30 9.63
N SER A 93 2.02 -6.16 10.24
CA SER A 93 1.97 -4.89 9.54
C SER A 93 2.62 -3.79 10.38
N PHE A 94 3.41 -2.95 9.73
CA PHE A 94 4.08 -1.81 10.34
C PHE A 94 3.44 -0.48 9.95
N ARG A 95 2.15 -0.49 9.63
CA ARG A 95 1.40 0.73 9.28
C ARG A 95 1.37 1.71 10.44
N LYS A 96 1.87 2.92 10.20
CA LYS A 96 1.96 3.98 11.21
C LYS A 96 0.71 4.85 11.20
N ALA A 97 0.37 5.43 12.36
CA ALA A 97 -0.81 6.28 12.51
C ALA A 97 -0.64 7.71 11.94
N LYS A 98 0.53 8.07 11.42
CA LYS A 98 0.85 9.45 11.00
C LYS A 98 -0.19 10.06 10.05
N TYR A 99 -0.69 9.29 9.09
CA TYR A 99 -1.68 9.74 8.10
C TYR A 99 -2.98 8.94 8.14
N LEU A 100 -3.14 8.07 9.13
CA LEU A 100 -4.28 7.16 9.25
C LEU A 100 -5.00 7.42 10.58
N LYS A 101 -6.34 7.42 10.54
CA LYS A 101 -7.14 7.61 11.75
C LYS A 101 -7.05 6.40 12.68
N ASP A 102 -7.20 5.21 12.12
CA ASP A 102 -7.16 3.96 12.87
C ASP A 102 -6.51 2.87 12.01
N PRO A 103 -5.16 2.79 12.01
CA PRO A 103 -4.46 1.82 11.17
C PRO A 103 -4.76 0.37 11.54
N TYR A 104 -5.08 0.08 12.80
CA TYR A 104 -5.44 -1.27 13.24
C TYR A 104 -6.75 -1.74 12.60
N MET A 105 -7.81 -0.94 12.71
CA MET A 105 -9.11 -1.29 12.14
C MET A 105 -9.09 -1.30 10.62
N LEU A 106 -8.36 -0.38 10.00
CA LEU A 106 -8.17 -0.34 8.55
C LEU A 106 -7.55 -1.64 8.04
N THR A 107 -6.46 -2.09 8.68
CA THR A 107 -5.77 -3.33 8.33
C THR A 107 -6.63 -4.55 8.58
N LYS A 108 -7.31 -4.59 9.73
CA LYS A 108 -8.21 -5.69 10.09
C LYS A 108 -9.36 -5.83 9.08
N ASN A 109 -9.96 -4.72 8.67
CA ASN A 109 -11.06 -4.73 7.69
C ASN A 109 -10.56 -5.21 6.31
N TRP A 110 -9.38 -4.77 5.90
CA TRP A 110 -8.78 -5.26 4.65
C TRP A 110 -8.57 -6.78 4.69
N CYS A 111 -8.09 -7.33 5.79
CA CYS A 111 -7.82 -8.75 5.93
C CYS A 111 -9.07 -9.64 5.91
N LYS A 112 -10.27 -9.06 6.02
CA LYS A 112 -11.53 -9.81 5.91
C LYS A 112 -11.93 -10.15 4.47
N ILE A 113 -11.25 -9.55 3.51
CA ILE A 113 -11.55 -9.75 2.08
C ILE A 113 -11.12 -11.17 1.59
#